data_941457f324d014a4da181d3409489417
#
_entry.id   941457f324d014a4da181d3409489417
#
_cell.length_a   1.000
_cell.length_b   1.000
_cell.length_c   1.000
_cell.angle_alpha   90.00
_cell.angle_beta   90.00
_cell.angle_gamma   90.00
#
_symmetry.space_group_name_H-M   'P 1'
#
loop_
_entity.id
_entity.type
_entity.pdbx_description
1 polymer ?
#
loop_
_entity_poly.entity_id
_entity_poly.type
_entity_poly.pdbx_seq_one_letter_code
_entity_poly.pdbx_strand_id
1 'polypeptide(L)'
;MKNIILISTTVLSLLINYTGYSQNEIDPNNTLEEATTFKVIEENGKTHYFGQVYNNKKKGIGTEFLSNGDIRTGYFENDEFLGEYIVTPPWHMIDIDYFFMKDISFDKISVDLQIKDDISADEFLYIAPFCGSINGVRFYAGIQTQCGGYVNPLHNEENADYHEIGKAMIFSRWGTRNIKALQKATNGVCESSGYEGDFISVRNTLKWKKGKYTLNLINTHKTIELDGILHTFVEFSAYDHQKDSSFSCGMLAFPGEQLVLNKANYMFVELYSELTRISSTPKGTIGIGNFKYIKPGNNSQSRLLLSSAYAFYQINHPQWARSWYQDRVFNIQFGEPYVREHPTEYDTYYLETLKRSQ
;
A
#
# COMPACT_ATOMS: atom_id res chain seq x y z
N MET A 1 30.90 15.28 10.33
CA MET A 1 30.94 15.05 8.87
C MET A 1 30.72 13.56 8.67
N LYS A 2 29.44 13.16 8.48
CA LYS A 2 29.08 11.80 8.11
C LYS A 2 28.84 11.81 6.60
N ASN A 3 29.63 11.04 5.87
CA ASN A 3 29.49 10.89 4.43
C ASN A 3 28.15 10.22 4.11
N ILE A 4 27.25 10.99 3.51
CA ILE A 4 26.05 10.44 2.88
C ILE A 4 26.51 9.86 1.55
N ILE A 5 26.57 8.53 1.49
CA ILE A 5 26.79 7.83 0.21
C ILE A 5 25.44 7.85 -0.51
N LEU A 6 25.33 8.71 -1.52
CA LEU A 6 24.23 8.67 -2.48
C LEU A 6 24.40 7.39 -3.32
N ILE A 7 23.68 6.34 -2.99
CA ILE A 7 23.53 5.19 -3.88
C ILE A 7 22.42 5.55 -4.87
N SER A 8 22.82 5.93 -6.08
CA SER A 8 21.92 6.01 -7.22
C SER A 8 21.45 4.61 -7.58
N THR A 9 20.34 4.17 -7.01
CA THR A 9 19.63 2.98 -7.47
C THR A 9 18.73 3.37 -8.62
N THR A 10 19.10 2.94 -9.81
CA THR A 10 18.25 2.96 -11.00
C THR A 10 17.05 2.04 -10.71
N VAL A 11 15.96 2.59 -10.27
CA VAL A 11 14.71 1.85 -10.08
C VAL A 11 14.10 1.65 -11.46
N LEU A 12 14.15 0.41 -11.93
CA LEU A 12 13.46 -0.05 -13.13
C LEU A 12 11.95 0.09 -12.91
N SER A 13 11.34 1.07 -13.59
CA SER A 13 9.90 1.33 -13.53
C SER A 13 9.15 0.12 -14.09
N LEU A 14 8.52 -0.67 -13.22
CA LEU A 14 7.50 -1.62 -13.62
C LEU A 14 6.22 -0.86 -14.00
N LEU A 15 6.12 -0.51 -15.29
CA LEU A 15 4.86 -0.19 -15.93
C LEU A 15 4.04 -1.49 -16.02
N ILE A 16 3.17 -1.72 -15.05
CA ILE A 16 2.13 -2.75 -15.22
C ILE A 16 1.07 -2.18 -16.16
N ASN A 17 1.29 -2.36 -17.45
CA ASN A 17 0.23 -2.29 -18.43
C ASN A 17 -0.60 -3.57 -18.28
N TYR A 18 -1.84 -3.45 -17.83
CA TYR A 18 -2.85 -4.50 -17.91
C TYR A 18 -3.27 -4.70 -19.38
N THR A 19 -2.43 -5.34 -20.16
CA THR A 19 -2.81 -6.03 -21.39
C THR A 19 -1.78 -7.11 -21.70
N GLY A 20 -2.18 -8.36 -21.56
CA GLY A 20 -1.63 -9.48 -22.33
C GLY A 20 -0.24 -9.95 -21.91
N TYR A 21 -0.16 -11.21 -21.60
CA TYR A 21 1.01 -12.07 -21.58
C TYR A 21 2.24 -11.48 -22.27
N SER A 22 3.25 -11.07 -21.52
CA SER A 22 4.58 -10.87 -22.06
C SER A 22 5.27 -12.22 -22.14
N GLN A 23 5.59 -12.66 -23.35
CA GLN A 23 6.55 -13.72 -23.58
C GLN A 23 7.89 -13.27 -22.99
N ASN A 24 8.38 -14.01 -21.99
CA ASN A 24 9.76 -13.89 -21.54
C ASN A 24 10.68 -14.19 -22.72
N GLU A 25 11.45 -13.21 -23.17
CA GLU A 25 12.63 -13.49 -23.99
C GLU A 25 13.60 -14.30 -23.12
N ILE A 26 13.71 -15.58 -23.46
CA ILE A 26 14.67 -16.49 -22.81
C ILE A 26 16.05 -16.04 -23.27
N ASP A 27 16.86 -15.51 -22.37
CA ASP A 27 18.29 -15.32 -22.59
C ASP A 27 18.93 -16.71 -22.86
N PRO A 28 19.47 -16.99 -24.05
CA PRO A 28 20.01 -18.30 -24.39
C PRO A 28 21.26 -18.68 -23.57
N ASN A 29 21.80 -17.78 -22.75
CA ASN A 29 22.91 -18.05 -21.82
C ASN A 29 22.47 -18.27 -20.38
N ASN A 30 21.17 -18.20 -20.09
CA ASN A 30 20.66 -18.54 -18.78
C ASN A 30 20.60 -20.06 -18.68
N THR A 31 21.56 -20.65 -17.97
CA THR A 31 21.47 -22.04 -17.47
C THR A 31 20.10 -22.19 -16.84
N LEU A 32 19.27 -23.08 -17.38
CA LEU A 32 17.91 -23.40 -16.88
C LEU A 32 17.89 -23.30 -15.37
N GLU A 33 17.33 -22.20 -14.82
CA GLU A 33 17.01 -22.15 -13.40
C GLU A 33 16.10 -23.34 -13.16
N GLU A 34 16.61 -24.29 -12.38
CA GLU A 34 15.89 -25.50 -12.04
C GLU A 34 14.55 -25.09 -11.42
N ALA A 35 13.45 -25.38 -12.12
CA ALA A 35 12.13 -24.94 -11.72
C ALA A 35 11.79 -25.44 -10.31
N THR A 36 11.82 -24.54 -9.34
CA THR A 36 11.38 -24.84 -7.98
C THR A 36 9.86 -24.94 -7.94
N THR A 37 9.35 -25.82 -7.08
CA THR A 37 7.93 -25.89 -6.75
C THR A 37 7.69 -25.44 -5.32
N PHE A 38 6.53 -24.88 -5.03
CA PHE A 38 6.18 -24.52 -3.65
C PHE A 38 5.56 -25.74 -2.95
N LYS A 39 6.00 -26.03 -1.72
CA LYS A 39 5.46 -27.13 -0.89
C LYS A 39 5.29 -26.71 0.57
N VAL A 40 4.29 -27.31 1.20
CA VAL A 40 4.17 -27.41 2.65
C VAL A 40 4.69 -28.81 3.05
N ILE A 41 5.65 -28.85 3.96
CA ILE A 41 6.19 -30.10 4.52
C ILE A 41 5.74 -30.19 5.97
N GLU A 42 5.06 -31.29 6.29
CA GLU A 42 4.57 -31.57 7.65
C GLU A 42 5.35 -32.72 8.29
N GLU A 43 5.60 -32.58 9.58
CA GLU A 43 6.12 -33.64 10.44
C GLU A 43 5.20 -33.78 11.66
N ASN A 44 4.71 -35.01 11.92
CA ASN A 44 3.81 -35.33 13.03
C ASN A 44 2.54 -34.42 13.05
N GLY A 45 1.98 -34.11 11.88
CA GLY A 45 0.78 -33.28 11.72
C GLY A 45 0.99 -31.80 12.03
N LYS A 46 2.24 -31.33 12.02
CA LYS A 46 2.60 -29.92 12.16
C LYS A 46 3.42 -29.48 10.97
N THR A 47 3.15 -28.29 10.46
CA THR A 47 3.98 -27.67 9.44
C THR A 47 5.40 -27.47 9.96
N HIS A 48 6.35 -28.10 9.30
CA HIS A 48 7.78 -27.95 9.57
C HIS A 48 8.43 -26.94 8.62
N TYR A 49 7.99 -26.92 7.36
CA TYR A 49 8.51 -26.01 6.35
C TYR A 49 7.42 -25.64 5.34
N PHE A 50 7.43 -24.44 4.83
CA PHE A 50 6.73 -24.08 3.60
C PHE A 50 7.60 -23.13 2.77
N GLY A 51 7.64 -23.38 1.47
CA GLY A 51 8.49 -22.61 0.57
C GLY A 51 8.86 -23.38 -0.67
N GLN A 52 9.85 -22.86 -1.35
CA GLN A 52 10.36 -23.42 -2.60
C GLN A 52 11.16 -24.70 -2.33
N VAL A 53 10.94 -25.72 -3.17
CA VAL A 53 11.66 -27.00 -3.14
C VAL A 53 12.06 -27.42 -4.55
N TYR A 54 13.18 -28.14 -4.66
CA TYR A 54 13.64 -28.81 -5.86
C TYR A 54 14.09 -30.24 -5.52
N ASN A 55 13.67 -31.25 -6.27
CA ASN A 55 13.97 -32.64 -6.00
C ASN A 55 13.69 -33.08 -4.54
N ASN A 56 12.57 -32.58 -3.97
CA ASN A 56 12.14 -32.77 -2.58
C ASN A 56 13.11 -32.22 -1.50
N LYS A 57 14.05 -31.37 -1.88
CA LYS A 57 14.89 -30.61 -0.95
C LYS A 57 14.48 -29.14 -0.91
N LYS A 58 14.65 -28.52 0.25
CA LYS A 58 14.46 -27.08 0.40
C LYS A 58 15.45 -26.34 -0.50
N LYS A 59 14.97 -25.50 -1.39
CA LYS A 59 15.79 -24.69 -2.30
C LYS A 59 15.07 -23.40 -2.66
N GLY A 60 15.75 -22.26 -2.50
CA GLY A 60 15.18 -20.93 -2.71
C GLY A 60 14.57 -20.35 -1.44
N ILE A 61 13.46 -19.60 -1.56
CA ILE A 61 12.85 -18.89 -0.43
C ILE A 61 11.87 -19.80 0.31
N GLY A 62 11.98 -19.83 1.65
CA GLY A 62 11.07 -20.59 2.48
C GLY A 62 11.08 -20.18 3.95
N THR A 63 10.14 -20.75 4.69
CA THR A 63 10.00 -20.58 6.13
C THR A 63 10.03 -21.94 6.80
N GLU A 64 10.86 -22.10 7.81
CA GLU A 64 11.00 -23.30 8.61
C GLU A 64 10.60 -23.04 10.07
N PHE A 65 9.82 -23.94 10.63
CA PHE A 65 9.40 -23.94 12.03
C PHE A 65 10.23 -24.98 12.79
N LEU A 66 11.06 -24.50 13.70
CA LEU A 66 11.96 -25.37 14.46
C LEU A 66 11.26 -25.98 15.67
N SER A 67 11.76 -27.12 16.13
CA SER A 67 11.18 -27.85 17.26
C SER A 67 11.22 -27.08 18.59
N ASN A 68 12.15 -26.13 18.73
CA ASN A 68 12.25 -25.22 19.88
C ASN A 68 11.26 -24.05 19.83
N GLY A 69 10.44 -23.94 18.78
CA GLY A 69 9.47 -22.87 18.55
C GLY A 69 10.00 -21.67 17.78
N ASP A 70 11.28 -21.65 17.43
CA ASP A 70 11.84 -20.60 16.58
C ASP A 70 11.35 -20.74 15.14
N ILE A 71 11.26 -19.60 14.46
CA ILE A 71 10.89 -19.51 13.05
C ILE A 71 12.05 -18.84 12.32
N ARG A 72 12.45 -19.42 11.19
CA ARG A 72 13.45 -18.80 10.33
C ARG A 72 12.93 -18.74 8.89
N THR A 73 12.96 -17.57 8.31
CA THR A 73 12.54 -17.30 6.94
C THR A 73 13.72 -16.75 6.17
N GLY A 74 14.02 -17.39 5.03
CA GLY A 74 15.17 -16.98 4.25
C GLY A 74 15.46 -17.92 3.09
N TYR A 75 16.73 -17.99 2.74
CA TYR A 75 17.21 -18.76 1.60
C TYR A 75 17.67 -20.14 2.04
N PHE A 76 17.34 -21.14 1.22
CA PHE A 76 17.72 -22.53 1.41
C PHE A 76 18.39 -23.07 0.16
N GLU A 77 19.36 -23.96 0.35
CA GLU A 77 19.98 -24.75 -0.70
C GLU A 77 20.22 -26.17 -0.17
N ASN A 78 19.68 -27.20 -0.85
CA ASN A 78 19.82 -28.59 -0.48
C ASN A 78 19.49 -28.91 1.00
N ASP A 79 18.38 -28.35 1.53
CA ASP A 79 17.89 -28.43 2.92
C ASP A 79 18.68 -27.57 3.92
N GLU A 80 19.78 -26.94 3.52
CA GLU A 80 20.57 -26.06 4.38
C GLU A 80 20.04 -24.63 4.36
N PHE A 81 19.90 -24.00 5.54
CA PHE A 81 19.53 -22.59 5.67
C PHE A 81 20.76 -21.71 5.47
N LEU A 82 20.76 -20.90 4.42
CA LEU A 82 21.88 -20.04 4.05
C LEU A 82 21.87 -18.68 4.74
N GLY A 83 20.70 -18.23 5.16
CA GLY A 83 20.58 -16.92 5.83
C GLY A 83 19.18 -16.33 5.74
N GLU A 84 18.95 -15.34 6.56
CA GLU A 84 17.67 -14.63 6.67
C GLU A 84 17.32 -13.88 5.38
N TYR A 85 16.04 -13.85 5.04
CA TYR A 85 15.55 -13.08 3.90
C TYR A 85 15.70 -11.58 4.17
N ILE A 86 16.32 -10.88 3.22
CA ILE A 86 16.44 -9.44 3.22
C ILE A 86 15.41 -8.87 2.28
N VAL A 87 14.48 -8.10 2.83
CA VAL A 87 13.45 -7.39 2.08
C VAL A 87 14.11 -6.25 1.31
N THR A 88 13.87 -6.23 0.00
CA THR A 88 14.26 -5.11 -0.87
C THR A 88 13.03 -4.27 -1.17
N PRO A 89 12.91 -3.06 -0.60
CA PRO A 89 11.80 -2.15 -0.89
C PRO A 89 11.82 -1.62 -2.34
N PRO A 90 10.64 -1.24 -2.87
CA PRO A 90 9.33 -1.35 -2.23
C PRO A 90 8.81 -2.80 -2.27
N TRP A 91 8.30 -3.29 -1.16
CA TRP A 91 7.70 -4.63 -1.08
C TRP A 91 6.29 -4.56 -0.51
N HIS A 92 5.30 -4.85 -1.35
CA HIS A 92 3.93 -5.04 -0.92
C HIS A 92 3.79 -6.44 -0.30
N MET A 93 3.57 -6.50 1.02
CA MET A 93 3.27 -7.76 1.71
C MET A 93 1.93 -8.31 1.27
N ILE A 94 1.01 -7.42 0.90
CA ILE A 94 -0.32 -7.72 0.36
C ILE A 94 -0.86 -6.52 -0.40
N ASP A 95 -1.48 -6.80 -1.54
CA ASP A 95 -2.38 -5.91 -2.27
C ASP A 95 -3.81 -6.45 -2.20
N ILE A 96 -4.80 -5.58 -2.14
CA ILE A 96 -6.20 -5.96 -2.27
C ILE A 96 -6.84 -5.06 -3.32
N ASP A 97 -7.13 -5.64 -4.48
CA ASP A 97 -7.94 -5.01 -5.50
C ASP A 97 -9.40 -5.05 -5.08
N TYR A 98 -10.09 -3.93 -5.15
CA TYR A 98 -11.52 -3.85 -4.89
C TYR A 98 -12.24 -2.97 -5.91
N PHE A 99 -13.45 -3.38 -6.25
CA PHE A 99 -14.22 -2.75 -7.32
C PHE A 99 -15.57 -2.30 -6.78
N PHE A 100 -15.88 -1.02 -6.97
CA PHE A 100 -17.24 -0.53 -6.76
C PHE A 100 -18.15 -0.93 -7.92
N MET A 101 -19.46 -0.89 -7.69
CA MET A 101 -20.46 -1.22 -8.73
C MET A 101 -20.38 -0.28 -9.95
N LYS A 102 -19.86 0.93 -9.80
CA LYS A 102 -19.69 1.96 -10.85
C LYS A 102 -18.71 3.03 -10.39
N ASP A 103 -18.34 3.89 -11.32
CA ASP A 103 -17.60 5.12 -11.03
C ASP A 103 -18.41 6.04 -10.09
N ILE A 104 -17.74 6.77 -9.22
CA ILE A 104 -18.36 7.53 -8.12
C ILE A 104 -18.08 9.02 -8.26
N SER A 105 -19.08 9.80 -8.66
CA SER A 105 -19.05 11.27 -8.46
C SER A 105 -19.25 11.56 -6.97
N PHE A 106 -18.40 12.43 -6.40
CA PHE A 106 -18.39 12.63 -4.96
C PHE A 106 -18.08 14.06 -4.53
N ASP A 107 -18.67 14.44 -3.40
CA ASP A 107 -18.21 15.54 -2.54
C ASP A 107 -17.34 15.01 -1.40
N LYS A 108 -17.59 13.77 -0.96
CA LYS A 108 -16.76 13.09 0.03
C LYS A 108 -16.79 11.58 -0.17
N ILE A 109 -15.62 10.94 -0.03
CA ILE A 109 -15.50 9.49 0.11
C ILE A 109 -14.80 9.21 1.43
N SER A 110 -15.27 8.21 2.15
CA SER A 110 -14.74 7.82 3.45
C SER A 110 -14.50 6.32 3.52
N VAL A 111 -13.43 5.92 4.22
CA VAL A 111 -13.17 4.53 4.62
C VAL A 111 -12.79 4.48 6.10
N ASP A 112 -13.30 3.50 6.82
CA ASP A 112 -12.87 3.22 8.18
C ASP A 112 -11.56 2.41 8.15
N LEU A 113 -10.58 2.85 8.95
CA LEU A 113 -9.33 2.16 9.23
C LEU A 113 -9.31 1.84 10.73
N GLN A 114 -9.27 0.54 11.06
CA GLN A 114 -9.11 0.05 12.43
C GLN A 114 -7.69 -0.49 12.57
N ILE A 115 -6.89 0.10 13.43
CA ILE A 115 -5.58 -0.41 13.83
C ILE A 115 -5.79 -1.20 15.13
N LYS A 116 -5.57 -2.52 15.07
CA LYS A 116 -5.91 -3.42 16.19
C LYS A 116 -4.76 -3.65 17.16
N ASP A 117 -3.52 -3.41 16.71
CA ASP A 117 -2.30 -3.62 17.48
C ASP A 117 -1.47 -2.34 17.52
N ASP A 118 -0.56 -2.24 18.48
CA ASP A 118 0.44 -1.18 18.48
C ASP A 118 1.56 -1.57 17.49
N ILE A 119 1.57 -0.87 16.35
CA ILE A 119 2.54 -1.11 15.28
C ILE A 119 3.80 -0.28 15.56
N SER A 120 4.96 -0.94 15.53
CA SER A 120 6.26 -0.28 15.66
C SER A 120 6.46 0.79 14.58
N ALA A 121 7.26 1.80 14.90
CA ALA A 121 7.70 2.83 13.97
C ALA A 121 9.19 2.67 13.61
N ASP A 122 9.80 1.53 13.93
CA ASP A 122 11.23 1.32 13.70
C ASP A 122 11.56 1.08 12.24
N GLU A 123 10.58 0.58 11.47
CA GLU A 123 10.70 0.29 10.05
C GLU A 123 9.72 1.13 9.20
N PHE A 124 10.02 1.27 7.92
CA PHE A 124 9.23 2.08 6.96
C PHE A 124 7.99 1.33 6.47
N LEU A 125 6.91 1.38 7.22
CA LEU A 125 5.62 0.75 6.87
C LEU A 125 4.65 1.78 6.29
N TYR A 126 4.01 1.44 5.17
CA TYR A 126 2.93 2.19 4.54
C TYR A 126 1.65 1.36 4.50
N ILE A 127 0.57 1.89 5.05
CA ILE A 127 -0.79 1.37 4.95
C ILE A 127 -1.58 2.34 4.09
N ALA A 128 -1.96 1.92 2.89
CA ALA A 128 -2.64 2.75 1.89
C ALA A 128 -4.05 2.22 1.57
N PRO A 129 -5.09 2.66 2.28
CA PRO A 129 -6.46 2.23 2.05
C PRO A 129 -7.12 2.78 0.78
N PHE A 130 -6.62 3.91 0.29
CA PHE A 130 -7.12 4.58 -0.91
C PHE A 130 -6.04 4.64 -1.98
N CYS A 131 -6.15 3.79 -2.99
CA CYS A 131 -5.34 3.82 -4.20
C CYS A 131 -6.26 3.63 -5.41
N GLY A 132 -6.10 4.46 -6.41
CA GLY A 132 -6.98 4.43 -7.59
C GLY A 132 -6.75 5.60 -8.52
N SER A 133 -7.80 6.03 -9.21
CA SER A 133 -7.74 7.24 -10.06
C SER A 133 -8.96 8.14 -9.87
N ILE A 134 -8.71 9.43 -9.84
CA ILE A 134 -9.73 10.49 -9.89
C ILE A 134 -9.57 11.20 -11.24
N ASN A 135 -10.64 11.20 -12.04
CA ASN A 135 -10.66 11.77 -13.39
C ASN A 135 -9.47 11.29 -14.24
N GLY A 136 -9.14 9.98 -14.15
CA GLY A 136 -8.05 9.34 -14.89
C GLY A 136 -6.64 9.57 -14.30
N VAL A 137 -6.49 10.37 -13.25
CA VAL A 137 -5.20 10.63 -12.60
C VAL A 137 -5.01 9.72 -11.40
N ARG A 138 -3.94 8.90 -11.40
CA ARG A 138 -3.60 7.97 -10.33
C ARG A 138 -3.22 8.71 -9.05
N PHE A 139 -3.64 8.15 -7.92
CA PHE A 139 -3.29 8.65 -6.59
C PHE A 139 -3.16 7.51 -5.58
N TYR A 140 -2.42 7.78 -4.49
CA TYR A 140 -2.36 6.96 -3.27
C TYR A 140 -2.59 7.86 -2.05
N ALA A 141 -3.32 7.35 -1.07
CA ALA A 141 -3.56 8.04 0.19
C ALA A 141 -3.63 7.05 1.36
N GLY A 142 -2.89 7.34 2.42
CA GLY A 142 -2.83 6.47 3.59
C GLY A 142 -1.98 7.04 4.72
N ILE A 143 -1.41 6.13 5.52
CA ILE A 143 -0.58 6.46 6.68
C ILE A 143 0.75 5.72 6.63
N GLN A 144 1.80 6.38 7.09
CA GLN A 144 3.15 5.83 7.18
C GLN A 144 3.68 5.88 8.62
N THR A 145 4.60 4.96 8.97
CA THR A 145 5.27 4.94 10.28
C THR A 145 6.34 6.01 10.36
N GLN A 146 7.16 6.12 9.33
CA GLN A 146 8.20 7.11 9.22
C GLN A 146 7.98 7.90 7.94
N CYS A 147 7.70 9.16 8.07
CA CYS A 147 7.37 10.02 6.95
C CYS A 147 8.24 11.28 7.02
N GLY A 148 8.61 11.78 5.89
CA GLY A 148 9.35 13.02 5.77
C GLY A 148 9.02 13.73 4.48
N GLY A 149 9.54 14.92 4.29
CA GLY A 149 9.34 15.71 3.08
C GLY A 149 9.92 17.11 3.25
N TYR A 150 9.65 17.95 2.27
CA TYR A 150 10.22 19.29 2.22
C TYR A 150 9.21 20.33 2.71
N VAL A 151 9.69 21.30 3.48
CA VAL A 151 8.85 22.45 3.89
C VAL A 151 8.61 23.36 2.69
N ASN A 152 9.63 23.55 1.85
CA ASN A 152 9.50 24.32 0.62
C ASN A 152 9.16 23.43 -0.58
N PRO A 153 8.01 23.63 -1.25
CA PRO A 153 7.66 22.85 -2.43
C PRO A 153 8.59 23.12 -3.64
N LEU A 154 9.33 24.22 -3.65
CA LEU A 154 10.36 24.56 -4.66
C LEU A 154 11.76 24.10 -4.23
N HIS A 155 11.86 23.01 -3.46
CA HIS A 155 13.14 22.50 -3.01
C HIS A 155 14.03 22.10 -4.20
N ASN A 156 15.34 22.38 -4.05
CA ASN A 156 16.41 21.89 -4.89
C ASN A 156 17.60 21.51 -4.00
N GLU A 157 18.70 21.05 -4.57
CA GLU A 157 19.89 20.62 -3.80
C GLU A 157 20.46 21.73 -2.90
N GLU A 158 20.28 23.02 -3.26
CA GLU A 158 20.83 24.15 -2.53
C GLU A 158 19.92 24.60 -1.37
N ASN A 159 18.58 24.42 -1.50
CA ASN A 159 17.60 24.88 -0.53
C ASN A 159 16.70 23.75 0.01
N ALA A 160 17.17 22.51 -0.07
CA ALA A 160 16.45 21.36 0.44
C ALA A 160 16.30 21.46 1.96
N ASP A 161 15.08 21.76 2.41
CA ASP A 161 14.67 21.78 3.80
C ASP A 161 13.80 20.53 4.08
N TYR A 162 14.47 19.38 4.18
CA TYR A 162 13.84 18.10 4.42
C TYR A 162 13.63 17.88 5.92
N HIS A 163 12.41 17.56 6.29
CA HIS A 163 11.99 17.29 7.66
C HIS A 163 11.40 15.90 7.79
N GLU A 164 11.91 15.14 8.74
CA GLU A 164 11.28 13.91 9.21
C GLU A 164 10.16 14.29 10.17
N ILE A 165 8.94 13.79 9.91
CA ILE A 165 7.75 14.09 10.70
C ILE A 165 7.18 12.86 11.43
N GLY A 166 7.84 11.67 11.28
CA GLY A 166 7.46 10.43 11.93
C GLY A 166 6.12 9.87 11.43
N LYS A 167 5.31 9.31 12.32
CA LYS A 167 3.98 8.78 11.96
C LYS A 167 3.10 9.87 11.37
N ALA A 168 2.66 9.68 10.13
CA ALA A 168 1.98 10.71 9.36
C ALA A 168 0.94 10.15 8.39
N MET A 169 0.12 11.05 7.86
CA MET A 169 -0.65 10.85 6.63
C MET A 169 0.19 11.23 5.42
N ILE A 170 -0.07 10.58 4.30
CA ILE A 170 0.50 10.90 2.99
C ILE A 170 -0.59 10.83 1.92
N PHE A 171 -0.56 11.77 1.00
CA PHE A 171 -1.42 11.84 -0.17
C PHE A 171 -0.59 12.23 -1.38
N SER A 172 -0.51 11.35 -2.37
CA SER A 172 0.32 11.51 -3.57
C SER A 172 -0.55 11.36 -4.83
N ARG A 173 -0.23 12.13 -5.88
CA ARG A 173 -0.81 11.96 -7.22
C ARG A 173 0.28 12.02 -8.28
N TRP A 174 0.07 11.26 -9.35
CA TRP A 174 1.00 11.22 -10.50
C TRP A 174 0.56 12.13 -11.65
N GLY A 175 1.42 12.21 -12.67
CA GLY A 175 1.17 12.93 -13.91
C GLY A 175 1.47 14.43 -13.85
N THR A 176 2.12 14.93 -12.81
CA THR A 176 2.59 16.32 -12.74
C THR A 176 3.65 16.51 -11.66
N ARG A 177 4.52 17.48 -11.87
CA ARG A 177 5.41 18.07 -10.86
C ARG A 177 5.04 19.51 -10.54
N ASN A 178 3.91 20.01 -11.07
CA ASN A 178 3.49 21.40 -10.88
C ASN A 178 3.05 21.64 -9.43
N ILE A 179 3.88 22.35 -8.69
CA ILE A 179 3.65 22.67 -7.27
C ILE A 179 2.39 23.51 -7.01
N LYS A 180 1.85 24.21 -8.04
CA LYS A 180 0.56 24.89 -7.91
C LYS A 180 -0.61 23.92 -7.73
N ALA A 181 -0.41 22.63 -8.10
CA ALA A 181 -1.38 21.57 -7.91
C ALA A 181 -1.37 20.94 -6.51
N LEU A 182 -0.52 21.40 -5.60
CA LEU A 182 -0.47 20.96 -4.20
C LEU A 182 -0.68 22.12 -3.22
N GLN A 183 -1.33 21.82 -2.11
CA GLN A 183 -1.45 22.71 -0.98
C GLN A 183 -1.28 21.89 0.31
N LYS A 184 -0.12 22.02 0.94
CA LYS A 184 0.14 21.31 2.21
C LYS A 184 -0.68 21.89 3.36
N ALA A 185 -0.98 21.08 4.36
CA ALA A 185 -1.57 21.55 5.61
C ALA A 185 -0.59 22.44 6.39
N THR A 186 -1.10 23.19 7.37
CA THR A 186 -0.26 23.97 8.29
C THR A 186 0.72 23.01 8.98
N ASN A 187 2.00 23.35 8.97
CA ASN A 187 3.10 22.52 9.48
C ASN A 187 3.32 21.18 8.74
N GLY A 188 2.62 20.96 7.63
CA GLY A 188 2.85 19.81 6.76
C GLY A 188 4.09 20.00 5.89
N VAL A 189 4.53 18.90 5.32
CA VAL A 189 5.61 18.84 4.32
C VAL A 189 5.06 18.34 2.99
N CYS A 190 5.84 18.47 1.93
CA CYS A 190 5.43 18.07 0.59
C CYS A 190 6.63 17.55 -0.21
N GLU A 191 6.34 17.03 -1.37
CA GLU A 191 7.34 16.62 -2.34
C GLU A 191 6.82 16.86 -3.77
N SER A 192 7.72 17.24 -4.67
CA SER A 192 7.51 17.26 -6.11
C SER A 192 8.74 16.62 -6.75
N SER A 193 8.57 15.45 -7.34
CA SER A 193 9.69 14.63 -7.80
C SER A 193 9.33 13.83 -9.06
N GLY A 194 10.34 13.17 -9.64
CA GLY A 194 10.21 12.39 -10.87
C GLY A 194 10.85 11.00 -10.81
N TYR A 195 11.32 10.54 -9.64
CA TYR A 195 12.02 9.25 -9.55
C TYR A 195 11.09 8.02 -9.68
N GLU A 196 9.79 8.19 -9.45
CA GLU A 196 8.73 7.18 -9.70
C GLU A 196 7.77 7.60 -10.82
N GLY A 197 8.28 8.40 -11.79
CA GLY A 197 7.47 9.19 -12.70
C GLY A 197 7.06 10.53 -12.05
N ASP A 198 6.60 11.48 -12.84
CA ASP A 198 6.23 12.80 -12.32
C ASP A 198 5.12 12.70 -11.28
N PHE A 199 5.39 13.14 -10.04
CA PHE A 199 4.40 13.15 -8.97
C PHE A 199 4.53 14.37 -8.05
N ILE A 200 3.45 14.65 -7.35
CA ILE A 200 3.40 15.56 -6.21
C ILE A 200 2.76 14.87 -5.02
N SER A 201 3.18 15.26 -3.81
CA SER A 201 2.70 14.66 -2.57
C SER A 201 2.58 15.72 -1.47
N VAL A 202 1.57 15.58 -0.62
CA VAL A 202 1.43 16.33 0.65
C VAL A 202 1.43 15.33 1.80
N ARG A 203 2.05 15.74 2.91
CA ARG A 203 2.22 14.88 4.09
C ARG A 203 2.06 15.71 5.35
N ASN A 204 1.42 15.14 6.37
CA ASN A 204 1.26 15.83 7.65
C ASN A 204 1.24 14.85 8.82
N THR A 205 1.79 15.27 9.95
CA THR A 205 1.88 14.46 11.15
C THR A 205 0.50 14.00 11.61
N LEU A 206 0.34 12.69 11.75
CA LEU A 206 -0.73 12.04 12.46
C LEU A 206 -0.09 11.00 13.37
N LYS A 207 0.04 11.28 14.67
CA LYS A 207 0.60 10.35 15.65
C LYS A 207 -0.38 9.20 15.90
N TRP A 208 -0.63 8.43 14.84
CA TRP A 208 -1.55 7.32 14.87
C TRP A 208 -1.03 6.15 15.70
N LYS A 209 -1.92 5.43 16.31
CA LYS A 209 -1.68 4.26 17.17
C LYS A 209 -2.87 3.31 17.06
N LYS A 210 -2.87 2.24 17.83
CA LYS A 210 -4.04 1.39 18.01
C LYS A 210 -5.30 2.23 18.24
N GLY A 211 -6.32 2.02 17.38
CA GLY A 211 -7.56 2.79 17.44
C GLY A 211 -8.33 2.77 16.12
N LYS A 212 -9.42 3.52 16.10
CA LYS A 212 -10.27 3.68 14.92
C LYS A 212 -10.09 5.07 14.31
N TYR A 213 -9.93 5.08 13.00
CA TYR A 213 -9.82 6.29 12.17
C TYR A 213 -10.83 6.22 11.02
N THR A 214 -11.35 7.37 10.59
CA THR A 214 -12.05 7.47 9.32
C THR A 214 -11.23 8.36 8.40
N LEU A 215 -10.73 7.79 7.31
CA LEU A 215 -9.98 8.51 6.29
C LEU A 215 -10.94 9.04 5.23
N ASN A 216 -10.69 10.25 4.75
CA ASN A 216 -11.60 10.95 3.86
C ASN A 216 -10.86 11.57 2.67
N LEU A 217 -11.44 11.45 1.48
CA LEU A 217 -11.18 12.27 0.31
C LEU A 217 -12.34 13.25 0.16
N ILE A 218 -12.06 14.55 0.17
CA ILE A 218 -13.07 15.60 0.21
C ILE A 218 -12.87 16.52 -0.98
N ASN A 219 -13.92 16.68 -1.79
CA ASN A 219 -13.98 17.73 -2.79
C ASN A 219 -14.07 19.08 -2.07
N THR A 220 -13.06 19.92 -2.23
CA THR A 220 -13.03 21.24 -1.56
C THR A 220 -13.79 22.31 -2.34
N HIS A 221 -14.23 22.01 -3.55
CA HIS A 221 -14.80 22.96 -4.53
C HIS A 221 -13.87 24.14 -4.87
N LYS A 222 -12.63 24.13 -4.38
CA LYS A 222 -11.61 25.10 -4.80
C LYS A 222 -11.06 24.66 -6.15
N THR A 223 -10.97 25.57 -7.07
CA THR A 223 -10.45 25.31 -8.41
C THR A 223 -9.21 26.13 -8.71
N ILE A 224 -8.42 25.63 -9.64
CA ILE A 224 -7.25 26.29 -10.21
C ILE A 224 -7.14 25.90 -11.68
N GLU A 225 -6.76 26.85 -12.52
CA GLU A 225 -6.41 26.57 -13.90
C GLU A 225 -4.91 26.25 -14.00
N LEU A 226 -4.57 25.10 -14.57
CA LEU A 226 -3.21 24.63 -14.81
C LEU A 226 -3.12 24.20 -16.27
N ASP A 227 -2.20 24.81 -17.01
CA ASP A 227 -1.96 24.50 -18.43
C ASP A 227 -3.24 24.55 -19.31
N GLY A 228 -4.12 25.51 -19.03
CA GLY A 228 -5.40 25.69 -19.72
C GLY A 228 -6.50 24.69 -19.31
N ILE A 229 -6.29 23.88 -18.29
CA ILE A 229 -7.25 22.89 -17.78
C ILE A 229 -7.68 23.29 -16.37
N LEU A 230 -9.00 23.32 -16.15
CA LEU A 230 -9.55 23.53 -14.81
C LEU A 230 -9.28 22.29 -13.96
N HIS A 231 -8.77 22.49 -12.75
CA HIS A 231 -8.54 21.46 -11.75
C HIS A 231 -9.30 21.78 -10.47
N THR A 232 -9.75 20.75 -9.77
CA THR A 232 -10.42 20.87 -8.47
C THR A 232 -9.56 20.21 -7.39
N PHE A 233 -9.39 20.89 -6.25
CA PHE A 233 -8.62 20.37 -5.13
C PHE A 233 -9.42 19.33 -4.35
N VAL A 234 -8.77 18.19 -4.10
CA VAL A 234 -9.20 17.12 -3.18
C VAL A 234 -8.37 17.22 -1.92
N GLU A 235 -9.00 17.31 -0.76
CA GLU A 235 -8.34 17.21 0.53
C GLU A 235 -8.33 15.75 1.00
N PHE A 236 -7.18 15.31 1.51
CA PHE A 236 -7.09 14.08 2.29
C PHE A 236 -7.05 14.39 3.78
N SER A 237 -7.92 13.75 4.56
CA SER A 237 -8.01 13.97 6.00
C SER A 237 -8.29 12.69 6.77
N ALA A 238 -7.97 12.69 8.06
CA ALA A 238 -8.29 11.63 9.00
C ALA A 238 -9.11 12.18 10.17
N TYR A 239 -10.15 11.47 10.59
CA TYR A 239 -10.85 11.68 11.85
C TYR A 239 -10.41 10.59 12.83
N ASP A 240 -9.81 11.00 13.94
CA ASP A 240 -9.39 10.12 15.04
C ASP A 240 -10.54 10.00 16.03
N HIS A 241 -11.18 8.83 16.08
CA HIS A 241 -12.33 8.58 16.95
C HIS A 241 -11.99 8.57 18.46
N GLN A 242 -10.71 8.37 18.82
CA GLN A 242 -10.30 8.41 20.22
C GLN A 242 -10.10 9.85 20.73
N LYS A 243 -9.67 10.74 19.82
CA LYS A 243 -9.42 12.15 20.16
C LYS A 243 -10.60 13.05 19.80
N ASP A 244 -11.62 12.52 19.11
CA ASP A 244 -12.75 13.28 18.56
C ASP A 244 -12.27 14.49 17.74
N SER A 245 -11.28 14.26 16.85
CA SER A 245 -10.59 15.34 16.13
C SER A 245 -10.27 14.96 14.70
N SER A 246 -10.35 15.94 13.81
CA SER A 246 -9.97 15.84 12.41
C SER A 246 -8.59 16.43 12.17
N PHE A 247 -7.82 15.76 11.30
CA PHE A 247 -6.49 16.15 10.87
C PHE A 247 -6.44 16.23 9.36
N SER A 248 -5.96 17.32 8.81
CA SER A 248 -5.75 17.49 7.36
C SER A 248 -4.35 17.06 6.97
N CYS A 249 -4.25 16.29 5.90
CA CYS A 249 -2.97 16.00 5.25
C CYS A 249 -2.52 17.13 4.30
N GLY A 250 -3.50 17.82 3.74
CA GLY A 250 -3.35 18.78 2.66
C GLY A 250 -4.20 18.40 1.46
N MET A 251 -4.01 19.10 0.34
CA MET A 251 -4.83 18.98 -0.85
C MET A 251 -3.98 18.81 -2.10
N LEU A 252 -4.52 18.06 -3.06
CA LEU A 252 -3.96 17.91 -4.40
C LEU A 252 -5.05 18.21 -5.44
N ALA A 253 -4.69 18.90 -6.52
CA ALA A 253 -5.62 19.29 -7.57
C ALA A 253 -5.71 18.20 -8.64
N PHE A 254 -6.93 17.84 -9.04
CA PHE A 254 -7.24 16.86 -10.09
C PHE A 254 -7.97 17.54 -11.25
N PRO A 255 -7.76 17.14 -12.52
CA PRO A 255 -8.39 17.78 -13.65
C PRO A 255 -9.92 17.64 -13.61
N GLY A 256 -10.62 18.69 -14.02
CA GLY A 256 -12.07 18.77 -14.09
C GLY A 256 -12.72 19.48 -12.90
N GLU A 257 -13.93 19.97 -13.14
CA GLU A 257 -14.78 20.63 -12.13
C GLU A 257 -15.49 19.58 -11.24
N GLN A 258 -15.98 18.51 -11.87
CA GLN A 258 -16.60 17.40 -11.17
C GLN A 258 -15.58 16.29 -10.95
N LEU A 259 -15.51 15.80 -9.73
CA LEU A 259 -14.59 14.74 -9.35
C LEU A 259 -15.28 13.37 -9.43
N VAL A 260 -14.64 12.45 -10.13
CA VAL A 260 -15.11 11.08 -10.31
C VAL A 260 -14.00 10.10 -9.91
N LEU A 261 -14.23 9.32 -8.86
CA LEU A 261 -13.38 8.19 -8.50
C LEU A 261 -13.73 7.01 -9.40
N ASN A 262 -12.72 6.41 -10.04
CA ASN A 262 -12.89 5.19 -10.83
C ASN A 262 -13.42 4.04 -9.95
N LYS A 263 -14.19 3.14 -10.53
CA LYS A 263 -14.71 1.94 -9.82
C LYS A 263 -13.63 0.96 -9.42
N ALA A 264 -12.51 0.88 -10.15
CA ALA A 264 -11.38 0.00 -9.87
C ALA A 264 -10.39 0.71 -8.93
N ASN A 265 -10.19 0.15 -7.75
CA ASN A 265 -9.31 0.69 -6.71
C ASN A 265 -8.54 -0.45 -6.05
N TYR A 266 -7.54 -0.11 -5.28
CA TYR A 266 -6.78 -1.07 -4.49
C TYR A 266 -6.32 -0.47 -3.16
N MET A 267 -5.86 -1.31 -2.28
CA MET A 267 -5.21 -0.98 -1.02
C MET A 267 -4.01 -1.90 -0.83
N PHE A 268 -3.03 -1.45 -0.06
CA PHE A 268 -1.85 -2.26 0.20
C PHE A 268 -1.26 -2.01 1.60
N VAL A 269 -0.42 -2.97 2.01
CA VAL A 269 0.51 -2.85 3.14
C VAL A 269 1.91 -3.10 2.60
N GLU A 270 2.77 -2.09 2.71
CA GLU A 270 4.06 -2.04 2.05
C GLU A 270 5.18 -1.71 3.03
N LEU A 271 6.34 -2.34 2.84
CA LEU A 271 7.61 -1.84 3.34
C LEU A 271 8.26 -1.00 2.25
N TYR A 272 8.63 0.25 2.57
CA TYR A 272 9.23 1.20 1.64
C TYR A 272 10.54 1.76 2.21
N SER A 273 11.43 2.20 1.34
CA SER A 273 12.65 2.95 1.64
C SER A 273 13.92 2.13 1.88
N GLU A 274 14.09 1.35 2.93
CA GLU A 274 15.39 0.75 3.29
C GLU A 274 15.36 -0.78 3.28
N LEU A 275 16.54 -1.40 3.05
CA LEU A 275 16.71 -2.84 3.17
C LEU A 275 16.41 -3.28 4.61
N THR A 276 15.50 -4.22 4.77
CA THR A 276 15.00 -4.66 6.07
C THR A 276 15.13 -6.17 6.21
N ARG A 277 15.62 -6.64 7.37
CA ARG A 277 15.54 -8.07 7.69
C ARG A 277 14.10 -8.47 7.89
N ILE A 278 13.70 -9.63 7.36
CA ILE A 278 12.32 -10.11 7.48
C ILE A 278 11.85 -10.21 8.95
N SER A 279 12.75 -10.57 9.87
CA SER A 279 12.47 -10.64 11.31
C SER A 279 12.22 -9.28 11.96
N SER A 280 12.68 -8.18 11.34
CA SER A 280 12.48 -6.81 11.83
C SER A 280 11.20 -6.17 11.30
N THR A 281 10.47 -6.82 10.39
CA THR A 281 9.25 -6.23 9.82
C THR A 281 8.21 -5.94 10.89
N PRO A 282 7.53 -4.79 10.84
CA PRO A 282 6.46 -4.46 11.77
C PRO A 282 5.34 -5.50 11.72
N LYS A 283 4.84 -5.88 12.90
CA LYS A 283 3.70 -6.80 13.02
C LYS A 283 2.44 -6.02 13.34
N GLY A 284 1.33 -6.45 12.77
CA GLY A 284 0.07 -5.83 13.11
C GLY A 284 -1.14 -6.45 12.42
N THR A 285 -2.29 -6.10 12.97
CA THR A 285 -3.60 -6.41 12.41
C THR A 285 -4.35 -5.12 12.19
N ILE A 286 -4.88 -4.94 10.98
CA ILE A 286 -5.72 -3.80 10.62
C ILE A 286 -7.04 -4.26 10.03
N GLY A 287 -8.03 -3.39 10.08
CA GLY A 287 -9.29 -3.55 9.36
C GLY A 287 -9.55 -2.33 8.49
N ILE A 288 -9.85 -2.53 7.20
CA ILE A 288 -10.16 -1.47 6.24
C ILE A 288 -11.53 -1.76 5.63
N GLY A 289 -12.47 -0.81 5.71
CA GLY A 289 -13.78 -1.08 5.14
C GLY A 289 -14.82 0.00 5.42
N ASN A 290 -16.10 -0.39 5.38
CA ASN A 290 -17.22 0.55 5.58
C ASN A 290 -17.16 1.77 4.66
N PHE A 291 -16.84 1.55 3.40
CA PHE A 291 -16.77 2.62 2.40
C PHE A 291 -18.09 3.38 2.30
N LYS A 292 -18.02 4.70 2.32
CA LYS A 292 -19.16 5.61 2.25
C LYS A 292 -18.84 6.78 1.35
N TYR A 293 -19.86 7.46 0.84
CA TYR A 293 -19.70 8.67 0.04
C TYR A 293 -20.85 9.65 0.25
N ILE A 294 -20.58 10.90 -0.05
CA ILE A 294 -21.56 11.97 -0.20
C ILE A 294 -21.56 12.35 -1.67
N LYS A 295 -22.74 12.31 -2.31
CA LYS A 295 -22.91 12.73 -3.70
C LYS A 295 -22.81 14.24 -3.82
N PRO A 296 -22.35 14.78 -4.98
CA PRO A 296 -22.37 16.22 -5.24
C PRO A 296 -23.75 16.83 -4.97
N GLY A 297 -23.73 17.93 -4.21
CA GLY A 297 -24.95 18.66 -3.85
C GLY A 297 -25.87 17.96 -2.85
N ASN A 298 -25.40 16.90 -2.20
CA ASN A 298 -26.17 16.18 -1.17
C ASN A 298 -25.43 16.26 0.18
N ASN A 299 -26.19 16.29 1.27
CA ASN A 299 -25.62 16.27 2.63
C ASN A 299 -25.70 14.89 3.29
N SER A 300 -26.39 13.93 2.68
CA SER A 300 -26.54 12.60 3.26
C SER A 300 -25.45 11.65 2.79
N GLN A 301 -24.87 10.93 3.76
CA GLN A 301 -23.87 9.91 3.49
C GLN A 301 -24.55 8.59 3.05
N SER A 302 -24.08 8.04 1.95
CA SER A 302 -24.52 6.75 1.41
C SER A 302 -23.39 5.74 1.49
N ARG A 303 -23.74 4.45 1.55
CA ARG A 303 -22.76 3.36 1.51
C ARG A 303 -22.31 3.13 0.08
N LEU A 304 -21.01 2.86 -0.09
CA LEU A 304 -20.45 2.30 -1.31
C LEU A 304 -20.48 0.77 -1.24
N LEU A 305 -20.97 0.16 -2.30
CA LEU A 305 -21.07 -1.29 -2.42
C LEU A 305 -19.96 -1.79 -3.33
N LEU A 306 -19.29 -2.84 -2.89
CA LEU A 306 -18.30 -3.56 -3.69
C LEU A 306 -19.00 -4.55 -4.61
N SER A 307 -18.51 -4.68 -5.84
CA SER A 307 -18.91 -5.72 -6.81
C SER A 307 -18.02 -6.95 -6.73
N SER A 308 -16.73 -6.76 -6.49
CA SER A 308 -15.73 -7.82 -6.33
C SER A 308 -14.52 -7.29 -5.57
N ALA A 309 -13.73 -8.21 -5.03
CA ALA A 309 -12.43 -7.91 -4.45
C ALA A 309 -11.53 -9.15 -4.47
N TYR A 310 -10.22 -8.94 -4.56
CA TYR A 310 -9.21 -9.98 -4.66
C TYR A 310 -7.99 -9.58 -3.83
N ALA A 311 -7.41 -10.51 -3.06
CA ALA A 311 -6.10 -10.32 -2.47
C ALA A 311 -5.02 -10.83 -3.42
N PHE A 312 -3.97 -10.07 -3.57
CA PHE A 312 -2.78 -10.44 -4.31
C PHE A 312 -1.59 -10.58 -3.36
N TYR A 313 -0.82 -11.66 -3.52
CA TYR A 313 0.38 -11.94 -2.74
C TYR A 313 1.51 -12.31 -3.69
N GLN A 314 2.65 -11.69 -3.54
CA GLN A 314 3.81 -11.99 -4.38
C GLN A 314 4.37 -13.38 -4.04
N ILE A 315 4.24 -14.33 -4.98
CA ILE A 315 4.64 -15.74 -4.76
C ILE A 315 6.16 -15.93 -4.67
N ASN A 316 6.95 -15.02 -5.22
CA ASN A 316 8.42 -15.06 -5.17
C ASN A 316 9.00 -14.38 -3.92
N HIS A 317 8.15 -14.06 -2.95
CA HIS A 317 8.51 -13.47 -1.67
C HIS A 317 7.99 -14.36 -0.53
N PRO A 318 8.52 -14.22 0.70
CA PRO A 318 7.95 -14.88 1.86
C PRO A 318 6.47 -14.50 2.02
N GLN A 319 5.63 -15.48 2.36
CA GLN A 319 4.21 -15.24 2.62
C GLN A 319 4.08 -14.61 4.01
N TRP A 320 4.02 -13.27 4.06
CA TRP A 320 4.19 -12.45 5.27
C TRP A 320 2.94 -11.66 5.67
N ALA A 321 1.84 -11.92 4.98
CA ALA A 321 0.54 -11.36 5.30
C ALA A 321 -0.57 -12.35 4.96
N ARG A 322 -1.70 -12.21 5.64
CA ARG A 322 -2.98 -12.84 5.29
C ARG A 322 -4.11 -11.85 5.41
N SER A 323 -5.22 -12.15 4.76
CA SER A 323 -6.40 -11.32 4.83
C SER A 323 -7.68 -12.15 4.77
N TRP A 324 -8.75 -11.57 5.30
CA TRP A 324 -10.11 -12.11 5.19
C TRP A 324 -11.12 -10.97 5.19
N TYR A 325 -12.24 -11.19 4.53
CA TYR A 325 -13.33 -10.23 4.48
C TYR A 325 -14.46 -10.66 5.40
N GLN A 326 -14.85 -9.80 6.33
CA GLN A 326 -15.92 -10.05 7.28
C GLN A 326 -16.58 -8.74 7.68
N ASP A 327 -17.92 -8.73 7.79
CA ASP A 327 -18.68 -7.54 8.22
C ASP A 327 -18.33 -6.27 7.43
N ARG A 328 -18.06 -6.41 6.13
CA ARG A 328 -17.65 -5.34 5.19
C ARG A 328 -16.30 -4.71 5.49
N VAL A 329 -15.46 -5.44 6.16
CA VAL A 329 -14.10 -5.04 6.51
C VAL A 329 -13.13 -6.07 5.96
N PHE A 330 -12.14 -5.60 5.21
CA PHE A 330 -10.94 -6.35 4.89
C PHE A 330 -10.05 -6.33 6.13
N ASN A 331 -9.91 -7.46 6.79
CA ASN A 331 -8.98 -7.64 7.87
C ASN A 331 -7.66 -8.11 7.28
N ILE A 332 -6.58 -7.47 7.64
CA ILE A 332 -5.22 -7.78 7.18
C ILE A 332 -4.35 -7.98 8.41
N GLN A 333 -3.65 -9.09 8.44
CA GLN A 333 -2.63 -9.40 9.43
C GLN A 333 -1.30 -9.58 8.70
N PHE A 334 -0.25 -8.94 9.19
CA PHE A 334 1.04 -8.87 8.52
C PHE A 334 2.21 -8.89 9.51
N GLY A 335 3.43 -9.11 8.98
CA GLY A 335 4.68 -9.07 9.74
C GLY A 335 5.07 -10.41 10.37
N GLU A 336 4.42 -11.50 9.98
CA GLU A 336 4.77 -12.86 10.38
C GLU A 336 4.42 -13.86 9.26
N PRO A 337 5.01 -15.08 9.28
CA PRO A 337 4.77 -16.05 8.22
C PRO A 337 3.36 -16.65 8.29
N TYR A 338 2.74 -16.82 7.13
CA TYR A 338 1.46 -17.50 6.96
C TYR A 338 1.57 -18.66 6.01
N VAL A 339 1.27 -19.85 6.51
CA VAL A 339 1.26 -21.08 5.68
C VAL A 339 0.09 -21.02 4.71
N ARG A 340 0.36 -21.25 3.43
CA ARG A 340 -0.62 -21.40 2.36
C ARG A 340 -0.45 -22.76 1.72
N GLU A 341 -1.47 -23.57 1.75
CA GLU A 341 -1.45 -24.91 1.14
C GLU A 341 -1.30 -24.83 -0.38
N HIS A 342 -1.93 -23.83 -0.96
CA HIS A 342 -1.88 -23.55 -2.39
C HIS A 342 -1.60 -22.06 -2.59
N PRO A 343 -0.32 -21.66 -2.69
CA PRO A 343 0.01 -20.27 -2.97
C PRO A 343 -0.46 -19.94 -4.39
N THR A 344 -1.66 -19.40 -4.45
CA THR A 344 -2.19 -18.78 -5.66
C THR A 344 -1.82 -17.31 -5.66
N GLU A 345 -1.63 -16.74 -6.84
CA GLU A 345 -1.35 -15.34 -7.00
C GLU A 345 -2.50 -14.46 -6.46
N TYR A 346 -3.73 -15.00 -6.46
CA TYR A 346 -4.95 -14.29 -6.05
C TYR A 346 -5.85 -15.12 -5.14
N ASP A 347 -6.35 -14.50 -4.06
CA ASP A 347 -7.47 -15.00 -3.27
C ASP A 347 -8.72 -14.15 -3.53
N THR A 348 -9.82 -14.79 -3.89
CA THR A 348 -11.11 -14.10 -4.10
C THR A 348 -11.87 -13.96 -2.79
N TYR A 349 -12.37 -12.75 -2.48
CA TYR A 349 -13.24 -12.55 -1.34
C TYR A 349 -14.70 -12.80 -1.72
N TYR A 350 -15.39 -13.57 -0.88
CA TYR A 350 -16.85 -13.71 -0.96
C TYR A 350 -17.49 -12.49 -0.31
N LEU A 351 -17.90 -11.54 -1.14
CA LEU A 351 -18.64 -10.36 -0.71
C LEU A 351 -20.08 -10.75 -0.41
N GLU A 352 -20.67 -10.24 0.69
CA GLU A 352 -22.10 -10.40 0.94
C GLU A 352 -22.88 -9.77 -0.23
N THR A 353 -23.37 -10.60 -1.12
CA THR A 353 -24.32 -10.17 -2.14
C THR A 353 -25.57 -9.68 -1.42
N LEU A 354 -25.95 -8.42 -1.64
CA LEU A 354 -27.27 -7.93 -1.24
C LEU A 354 -28.30 -8.93 -1.77
N LYS A 355 -28.95 -9.67 -0.85
CA LYS A 355 -30.22 -10.31 -1.19
C LYS A 355 -31.08 -9.19 -1.78
N ARG A 356 -31.33 -9.23 -3.09
CA ARG A 356 -32.32 -8.36 -3.71
C ARG A 356 -33.60 -8.60 -2.92
N SER A 357 -34.00 -7.61 -2.12
CA SER A 357 -35.38 -7.56 -1.62
C SER A 357 -36.27 -7.52 -2.86
N GLN A 358 -36.91 -8.62 -3.13
CA GLN A 358 -37.97 -8.73 -4.12
C GLN A 358 -39.13 -7.81 -3.70
#